data_9025d75d28642926255ff3b1bb942b4a
#
_entry.id   9025d75d28642926255ff3b1bb942b4a
#
_cell.length_a   1.000
_cell.length_b   1.000
_cell.length_c   1.000
_cell.angle_alpha   90.00
_cell.angle_beta   90.00
_cell.angle_gamma   90.00
#
_symmetry.space_group_name_H-M   'P 1'
#
loop_
_entity.id
_entity.type
_entity.pdbx_description
1 polymer ?
#
loop_
_entity_poly.entity_id
_entity_poly.type
_entity_poly.pdbx_seq_one_letter_code
_entity_poly.pdbx_strand_id
1 'polypeptide(L)'
;MVNVSFTCSSIDNRMIVYITGASGSGKTTLLKSLSVKGYDLDDIYENNWKKHKKIDTVQKGVIKDVNALVSQHKNIVFVGLQGKDNLPFAPDIVYILIRKDYEQYYRSKLVRDLNLLCKYKSEFEEVLKKEPFDEFRNHFWSNDMVNMKTFDEFKKHVEKMNKSIQKDFPTAEVLTASEIIKKLTTINR
;
A
#
# COMPACT_ATOMS: atom_id res chain seq x y z
N MET A 1 0.47 -2.26 -30.09
CA MET A 1 1.65 -1.67 -29.45
C MET A 1 1.63 -0.18 -29.71
N VAL A 2 1.35 0.64 -28.69
CA VAL A 2 1.40 2.09 -28.81
C VAL A 2 2.74 2.54 -28.24
N ASN A 3 3.66 2.92 -29.13
CA ASN A 3 4.91 3.56 -28.76
C ASN A 3 4.61 4.98 -28.27
N VAL A 4 4.67 5.20 -26.96
CA VAL A 4 4.69 6.56 -26.40
C VAL A 4 6.16 6.97 -26.30
N SER A 5 6.62 7.77 -27.25
CA SER A 5 7.92 8.43 -27.18
C SER A 5 7.84 9.54 -26.13
N PHE A 6 8.51 9.35 -25.01
CA PHE A 6 8.75 10.44 -24.06
C PHE A 6 9.83 11.36 -24.61
N THR A 7 9.44 12.54 -25.06
CA THR A 7 10.39 13.64 -25.32
C THR A 7 10.90 14.18 -23.99
N CYS A 8 12.18 13.98 -23.74
CA CYS A 8 12.90 14.56 -22.62
C CYS A 8 13.01 16.08 -22.86
N SER A 9 12.20 16.86 -22.14
CA SER A 9 12.35 18.32 -22.10
C SER A 9 12.18 18.80 -20.67
N SER A 10 13.21 19.48 -20.19
CA SER A 10 13.41 20.15 -18.90
C SER A 10 13.66 19.21 -17.72
N ILE A 11 14.78 19.43 -17.05
CA ILE A 11 15.16 18.85 -15.75
C ILE A 11 14.18 19.39 -14.70
N ASP A 12 13.02 18.81 -14.65
CA ASP A 12 12.05 19.04 -13.60
C ASP A 12 12.54 18.20 -12.41
N ASN A 13 13.21 18.85 -11.45
CA ASN A 13 13.75 18.22 -10.22
C ASN A 13 12.60 17.68 -9.32
N ARG A 14 11.65 17.00 -9.90
CA ARG A 14 10.57 16.31 -9.19
C ARG A 14 11.05 14.97 -8.70
N MET A 15 10.65 14.62 -7.50
CA MET A 15 11.02 13.35 -6.92
C MET A 15 9.76 12.63 -6.41
N ILE A 16 9.58 11.44 -6.92
CA ILE A 16 8.48 10.53 -6.51
C ILE A 16 9.06 9.42 -5.65
N VAL A 17 8.68 9.39 -4.38
CA VAL A 17 9.05 8.32 -3.45
C VAL A 17 7.87 7.36 -3.29
N TYR A 18 8.13 6.09 -3.45
CA TYR A 18 7.16 5.04 -3.15
C TYR A 18 7.57 4.26 -1.90
N ILE A 19 6.67 4.16 -0.93
CA ILE A 19 6.87 3.38 0.28
C ILE A 19 5.90 2.21 0.27
N THR A 20 6.43 1.01 0.20
CA THR A 20 5.66 -0.24 0.24
C THR A 20 6.04 -1.06 1.46
N GLY A 21 5.50 -2.25 1.61
CA GLY A 21 5.76 -3.15 2.73
C GLY A 21 4.52 -3.96 3.08
N ALA A 22 4.67 -5.02 3.86
CA ALA A 22 3.59 -5.93 4.21
C ALA A 22 2.37 -5.22 4.82
N SER A 23 1.18 -5.81 4.69
CA SER A 23 -0.07 -5.25 5.24
C SER A 23 0.05 -5.02 6.75
N GLY A 24 -0.30 -3.82 7.21
CA GLY A 24 -0.20 -3.43 8.62
C GLY A 24 1.21 -3.02 9.08
N SER A 25 2.20 -2.92 8.18
CA SER A 25 3.56 -2.44 8.53
C SER A 25 3.60 -1.01 9.08
N GLY A 26 2.52 -0.24 8.90
CA GLY A 26 2.41 1.12 9.42
C GLY A 26 2.60 2.21 8.36
N LYS A 27 2.46 1.89 7.06
CA LYS A 27 2.60 2.85 5.94
C LYS A 27 1.73 4.10 6.10
N THR A 28 0.44 3.92 6.34
CA THR A 28 -0.51 5.04 6.54
C THR A 28 -0.19 5.85 7.80
N THR A 29 0.31 5.19 8.87
CA THR A 29 0.77 5.88 10.08
C THR A 29 2.03 6.69 9.81
N LEU A 30 3.00 6.11 9.09
CA LEU A 30 4.20 6.80 8.66
C LEU A 30 3.86 8.03 7.81
N LEU A 31 2.95 7.87 6.83
CA LEU A 31 2.52 8.95 5.96
C LEU A 31 2.04 10.18 6.74
N LYS A 32 1.27 9.97 7.82
CA LYS A 32 0.76 11.04 8.70
C LYS A 32 1.85 11.77 9.48
N SER A 33 3.02 11.16 9.66
CA SER A 33 4.15 11.74 10.40
C SER A 33 5.16 12.45 9.49
N LEU A 34 4.99 12.37 8.17
CA LEU A 34 5.89 13.00 7.21
C LEU A 34 5.59 14.52 7.08
N SER A 35 6.65 15.30 6.96
CA SER A 35 6.57 16.73 6.60
C SER A 35 6.38 16.96 5.10
N VAL A 36 6.55 15.91 4.30
CA VAL A 36 6.37 15.92 2.83
C VAL A 36 4.91 15.60 2.51
N LYS A 37 4.43 16.14 1.38
CA LYS A 37 3.10 15.80 0.89
C LYS A 37 3.05 14.32 0.47
N GLY A 38 2.09 13.60 1.02
CA GLY A 38 1.97 12.17 0.76
C GLY A 38 0.53 11.68 0.63
N TYR A 39 0.37 10.57 -0.09
CA TYR A 39 -0.93 9.98 -0.43
C TYR A 39 -0.89 8.46 -0.31
N ASP A 40 -2.00 7.90 0.16
CA ASP A 40 -2.20 6.46 0.17
C ASP A 40 -2.85 6.04 -1.16
N LEU A 41 -2.23 5.12 -1.88
CA LEU A 41 -2.74 4.62 -3.15
C LEU A 41 -4.05 3.85 -2.96
N ASP A 42 -4.20 3.16 -1.82
CA ASP A 42 -5.42 2.41 -1.53
C ASP A 42 -6.62 3.36 -1.43
N ASP A 43 -6.45 4.56 -0.83
CA ASP A 43 -7.48 5.60 -0.78
C ASP A 43 -7.83 6.12 -2.19
N ILE A 44 -6.83 6.31 -3.07
CA ILE A 44 -7.05 6.76 -4.45
C ILE A 44 -7.82 5.69 -5.24
N TYR A 45 -7.44 4.42 -5.12
CA TYR A 45 -8.15 3.30 -5.73
C TYR A 45 -9.59 3.19 -5.21
N GLU A 46 -9.81 3.24 -3.90
CA GLU A 46 -11.14 3.16 -3.28
C GLU A 46 -12.06 4.28 -3.78
N ASN A 47 -11.54 5.52 -3.87
CA ASN A 47 -12.30 6.66 -4.38
C ASN A 47 -12.68 6.49 -5.86
N ASN A 48 -11.82 5.90 -6.66
CA ASN A 48 -12.12 5.62 -8.07
C ASN A 48 -13.09 4.45 -8.23
N TRP A 49 -13.03 3.42 -7.38
CA TRP A 49 -14.02 2.34 -7.32
C TRP A 49 -15.44 2.85 -7.01
N LYS A 50 -15.56 3.76 -6.06
CA LYS A 50 -16.86 4.39 -5.73
C LYS A 50 -17.48 5.10 -6.93
N LYS A 51 -16.65 5.69 -7.81
CA LYS A 51 -17.09 6.44 -9.00
C LYS A 51 -17.41 5.55 -10.20
N HIS A 52 -16.61 4.53 -10.47
CA HIS A 52 -16.58 3.90 -11.80
C HIS A 52 -17.00 2.43 -11.83
N LYS A 53 -16.81 1.65 -10.80
CA LYS A 53 -17.22 0.24 -10.63
C LYS A 53 -16.77 -0.75 -11.73
N LYS A 54 -15.96 -0.33 -12.71
CA LYS A 54 -15.35 -1.17 -13.75
C LYS A 54 -13.83 -1.01 -13.68
N ILE A 55 -13.09 -2.12 -13.68
CA ILE A 55 -11.64 -2.14 -13.46
C ILE A 55 -10.88 -1.19 -14.40
N ASP A 56 -11.17 -1.23 -15.71
CA ASP A 56 -10.45 -0.41 -16.70
C ASP A 56 -10.68 1.10 -16.49
N THR A 57 -11.89 1.50 -16.08
CA THR A 57 -12.22 2.90 -15.79
C THR A 57 -11.66 3.34 -14.47
N VAL A 58 -11.58 2.44 -13.46
CA VAL A 58 -10.91 2.69 -12.20
C VAL A 58 -9.43 2.94 -12.43
N GLN A 59 -8.73 2.08 -13.18
CA GLN A 59 -7.32 2.24 -13.49
C GLN A 59 -7.02 3.56 -14.21
N LYS A 60 -7.82 3.91 -15.23
CA LYS A 60 -7.69 5.20 -15.92
C LYS A 60 -7.91 6.40 -14.98
N GLY A 61 -8.89 6.30 -14.09
CA GLY A 61 -9.16 7.31 -13.06
C GLY A 61 -8.00 7.48 -12.09
N VAL A 62 -7.45 6.38 -11.60
CA VAL A 62 -6.28 6.38 -10.71
C VAL A 62 -5.07 7.02 -11.39
N ILE A 63 -4.75 6.64 -12.63
CA ILE A 63 -3.63 7.23 -13.39
C ILE A 63 -3.84 8.74 -13.54
N LYS A 64 -5.06 9.19 -13.88
CA LYS A 64 -5.38 10.61 -13.99
C LYS A 64 -5.18 11.36 -12.68
N ASP A 65 -5.70 10.83 -11.57
CA ASP A 65 -5.62 11.47 -10.24
C ASP A 65 -4.16 11.52 -9.77
N VAL A 66 -3.39 10.44 -9.94
CA VAL A 66 -1.97 10.39 -9.59
C VAL A 66 -1.15 11.39 -10.40
N ASN A 67 -1.35 11.47 -11.73
CA ASN A 67 -0.66 12.44 -12.58
C ASN A 67 -0.97 13.89 -12.17
N ALA A 68 -2.21 14.19 -11.80
CA ALA A 68 -2.58 15.49 -11.28
C ALA A 68 -1.84 15.83 -9.97
N LEU A 69 -1.72 14.86 -9.06
CA LEU A 69 -0.98 15.04 -7.79
C LEU A 69 0.53 15.24 -8.05
N VAL A 70 1.12 14.43 -8.91
CA VAL A 70 2.54 14.56 -9.29
C VAL A 70 2.83 15.93 -9.92
N SER A 71 1.90 16.45 -10.75
CA SER A 71 2.10 17.78 -11.37
C SER A 71 2.04 18.95 -10.38
N GLN A 72 1.38 18.77 -9.23
CA GLN A 72 1.18 19.82 -8.23
C GLN A 72 2.31 19.90 -7.19
N HIS A 73 3.16 18.87 -7.08
CA HIS A 73 4.16 18.77 -6.03
C HIS A 73 5.56 18.49 -6.58
N LYS A 74 6.58 19.22 -6.07
CA LYS A 74 7.98 18.99 -6.41
C LYS A 74 8.47 17.65 -5.85
N ASN A 75 8.16 17.38 -4.58
CA ASN A 75 8.45 16.13 -3.88
C ASN A 75 7.14 15.52 -3.39
N ILE A 76 6.91 14.27 -3.71
CA ILE A 76 5.67 13.57 -3.36
C ILE A 76 5.98 12.15 -2.89
N VAL A 77 5.26 11.71 -1.86
CA VAL A 77 5.35 10.36 -1.32
C VAL A 77 4.04 9.62 -1.57
N PHE A 78 4.13 8.46 -2.17
CA PHE A 78 3.01 7.51 -2.24
C PHE A 78 3.29 6.32 -1.34
N VAL A 79 2.25 5.85 -0.64
CA VAL A 79 2.30 4.57 0.09
C VAL A 79 1.29 3.60 -0.51
N GLY A 80 1.60 2.29 -0.48
CA GLY A 80 0.68 1.27 -1.01
C GLY A 80 1.27 -0.14 -0.98
N LEU A 81 0.51 -1.08 -1.57
CA LEU A 81 0.89 -2.49 -1.71
C LEU A 81 1.08 -2.94 -3.17
N GLN A 82 0.93 -2.02 -4.12
CA GLN A 82 0.99 -2.33 -5.54
C GLN A 82 2.39 -2.82 -5.93
N GLY A 83 2.46 -3.94 -6.65
CA GLY A 83 3.68 -4.39 -7.31
C GLY A 83 4.08 -3.45 -8.45
N LYS A 84 5.32 -3.54 -8.91
CA LYS A 84 5.93 -2.65 -9.89
C LYS A 84 5.07 -2.46 -11.16
N ASP A 85 4.54 -3.55 -11.68
CA ASP A 85 3.77 -3.54 -12.95
C ASP A 85 2.38 -2.89 -12.83
N ASN A 86 1.89 -2.70 -11.59
CA ASN A 86 0.60 -2.09 -11.29
C ASN A 86 0.70 -0.67 -10.75
N LEU A 87 1.90 -0.10 -10.68
CA LEU A 87 2.07 1.28 -10.24
C LEU A 87 1.61 2.25 -11.34
N PRO A 88 0.80 3.26 -11.00
CA PRO A 88 0.35 4.28 -11.94
C PRO A 88 1.42 5.35 -12.23
N PHE A 89 2.66 5.16 -11.79
CA PHE A 89 3.81 6.06 -11.97
C PHE A 89 5.13 5.28 -11.88
N ALA A 90 6.21 5.90 -12.34
CA ALA A 90 7.58 5.41 -12.13
C ALA A 90 8.17 6.11 -10.89
N PRO A 91 8.47 5.42 -9.79
CA PRO A 91 9.10 6.02 -8.63
C PRO A 91 10.61 6.23 -8.86
N ASP A 92 11.14 7.37 -8.39
CA ASP A 92 12.58 7.62 -8.36
C ASP A 92 13.26 6.87 -7.21
N ILE A 93 12.56 6.74 -6.08
CA ILE A 93 13.04 6.04 -4.90
C ILE A 93 11.94 5.10 -4.37
N VAL A 94 12.33 3.89 -4.00
CA VAL A 94 11.44 2.93 -3.35
C VAL A 94 12.00 2.52 -2.00
N TYR A 95 11.17 2.60 -0.97
CA TYR A 95 11.46 2.08 0.37
C TYR A 95 10.50 0.95 0.71
N ILE A 96 11.04 -0.12 1.29
CA ILE A 96 10.26 -1.22 1.88
C ILE A 96 10.21 -1.01 3.39
N LEU A 97 9.05 -0.61 3.89
CA LEU A 97 8.84 -0.40 5.32
C LEU A 97 8.69 -1.72 6.06
N ILE A 98 9.58 -1.95 7.02
CA ILE A 98 9.54 -3.11 7.91
C ILE A 98 9.33 -2.69 9.36
N ARG A 99 8.81 -3.62 10.16
CA ARG A 99 8.79 -3.54 11.63
C ARG A 99 9.72 -4.62 12.18
N LYS A 100 10.69 -4.21 13.02
CA LYS A 100 11.63 -5.14 13.68
C LYS A 100 10.98 -5.90 14.83
N ASP A 101 10.07 -5.23 15.55
CA ASP A 101 9.28 -5.83 16.62
C ASP A 101 8.06 -6.56 16.04
N TYR A 102 8.23 -7.85 15.75
CA TYR A 102 7.17 -8.70 15.21
C TYR A 102 6.03 -8.94 16.20
N GLU A 103 6.31 -8.95 17.49
CA GLU A 103 5.28 -9.16 18.52
C GLU A 103 4.32 -7.96 18.56
N GLN A 104 4.87 -6.75 18.65
CA GLN A 104 4.06 -5.53 18.58
C GLN A 104 3.34 -5.41 17.24
N TYR A 105 3.97 -5.85 16.14
CA TYR A 105 3.35 -5.87 14.83
C TYR A 105 2.13 -6.80 14.80
N TYR A 106 2.27 -8.02 15.29
CA TYR A 106 1.20 -9.00 15.37
C TYR A 106 0.02 -8.46 16.19
N ARG A 107 0.28 -7.94 17.38
CA ARG A 107 -0.73 -7.34 18.27
C ARG A 107 -1.48 -6.18 17.56
N SER A 108 -0.74 -5.27 16.93
CA SER A 108 -1.34 -4.12 16.23
C SER A 108 -2.19 -4.55 15.03
N LYS A 109 -1.74 -5.58 14.29
CA LYS A 109 -2.48 -6.12 13.14
C LYS A 109 -3.75 -6.83 13.61
N LEU A 110 -3.67 -7.61 14.70
CA LEU A 110 -4.83 -8.29 15.29
C LEU A 110 -5.92 -7.29 15.71
N VAL A 111 -5.54 -6.22 16.43
CA VAL A 111 -6.49 -5.17 16.84
C VAL A 111 -7.12 -4.50 15.61
N ARG A 112 -6.35 -4.21 14.57
CA ARG A 112 -6.87 -3.63 13.32
C ARG A 112 -7.89 -4.56 12.66
N ASP A 113 -7.57 -5.84 12.54
CA ASP A 113 -8.42 -6.82 11.88
C ASP A 113 -9.73 -7.02 12.67
N LEU A 114 -9.67 -7.07 13.99
CA LEU A 114 -10.85 -7.11 14.85
C LEU A 114 -11.73 -5.86 14.70
N ASN A 115 -11.13 -4.68 14.64
CA ASN A 115 -11.87 -3.43 14.41
C ASN A 115 -12.55 -3.41 13.04
N LEU A 116 -11.93 -3.96 12.00
CA LEU A 116 -12.54 -4.11 10.68
C LEU A 116 -13.73 -5.06 10.72
N LEU A 117 -13.62 -6.20 11.39
CA LEU A 117 -14.72 -7.13 11.58
C LEU A 117 -15.90 -6.47 12.31
N CYS A 118 -15.64 -5.72 13.38
CA CYS A 118 -16.67 -4.99 14.09
C CYS A 118 -17.37 -3.93 13.23
N LYS A 119 -16.60 -3.21 12.41
CA LYS A 119 -17.12 -2.17 11.52
C LYS A 119 -18.08 -2.72 10.46
N TYR A 120 -17.79 -3.91 9.94
CA TYR A 120 -18.58 -4.55 8.87
C TYR A 120 -19.53 -5.64 9.39
N LYS A 121 -19.82 -5.66 10.69
CA LYS A 121 -20.63 -6.70 11.32
C LYS A 121 -21.98 -6.95 10.64
N SER A 122 -22.70 -5.89 10.27
CA SER A 122 -24.02 -6.01 9.62
C SER A 122 -23.94 -6.61 8.21
N GLU A 123 -22.92 -6.22 7.44
CA GLU A 123 -22.66 -6.81 6.12
C GLU A 123 -22.28 -8.29 6.25
N PHE A 124 -21.52 -8.63 7.27
CA PHE A 124 -21.15 -9.98 7.64
C PHE A 124 -22.36 -10.86 7.95
N GLU A 125 -23.28 -10.35 8.78
CA GLU A 125 -24.49 -11.07 9.15
C GLU A 125 -25.40 -11.36 7.94
N GLU A 126 -25.46 -10.45 6.98
CA GLU A 126 -26.22 -10.66 5.75
C GLU A 126 -25.58 -11.71 4.82
N VAL A 127 -24.27 -11.68 4.68
CA VAL A 127 -23.52 -12.63 3.85
C VAL A 127 -23.58 -14.04 4.46
N LEU A 128 -23.38 -14.16 5.78
CA LEU A 128 -23.53 -15.41 6.53
C LEU A 128 -24.87 -16.13 6.29
N LYS A 129 -25.93 -15.38 6.01
CA LYS A 129 -27.27 -15.94 5.74
C LYS A 129 -27.44 -16.40 4.28
N LYS A 130 -26.63 -15.95 3.36
CA LYS A 130 -26.84 -16.10 1.91
C LYS A 130 -25.80 -16.97 1.22
N GLU A 131 -24.59 -17.04 1.72
CA GLU A 131 -23.49 -17.78 1.07
C GLU A 131 -23.31 -19.19 1.64
N PRO A 132 -22.97 -20.19 0.80
CA PRO A 132 -22.50 -21.49 1.26
C PRO A 132 -21.29 -21.34 2.18
N PHE A 133 -21.19 -22.19 3.20
CA PHE A 133 -20.15 -22.09 4.24
C PHE A 133 -18.72 -22.02 3.68
N ASP A 134 -18.42 -22.77 2.62
CA ASP A 134 -17.09 -22.79 2.02
C ASP A 134 -16.76 -21.50 1.25
N GLU A 135 -17.73 -20.88 0.58
CA GLU A 135 -17.57 -19.58 -0.09
C GLU A 135 -17.40 -18.47 0.94
N PHE A 136 -18.21 -18.46 1.99
CA PHE A 136 -18.08 -17.58 3.13
C PHE A 136 -16.69 -17.66 3.76
N ARG A 137 -16.22 -18.88 4.05
CA ARG A 137 -14.89 -19.09 4.64
C ARG A 137 -13.77 -18.52 3.75
N ASN A 138 -13.86 -18.68 2.43
CA ASN A 138 -12.87 -18.17 1.50
C ASN A 138 -12.93 -16.66 1.33
N HIS A 139 -14.10 -16.06 1.46
CA HIS A 139 -14.30 -14.62 1.30
C HIS A 139 -13.85 -13.82 2.52
N PHE A 140 -14.22 -14.26 3.72
CA PHE A 140 -13.96 -13.52 4.98
C PHE A 140 -12.70 -13.94 5.71
N TRP A 141 -12.26 -15.17 5.49
CA TRP A 141 -11.02 -15.66 6.07
C TRP A 141 -9.87 -15.55 5.07
N SER A 142 -9.73 -14.37 4.46
CA SER A 142 -8.59 -14.16 3.57
C SER A 142 -7.28 -14.44 4.31
N ASN A 143 -6.31 -14.97 3.56
CA ASN A 143 -4.98 -15.29 4.10
C ASN A 143 -4.26 -14.11 4.79
N ASP A 144 -4.82 -12.90 4.68
CA ASP A 144 -4.27 -11.69 5.28
C ASP A 144 -4.78 -11.40 6.69
N MET A 145 -5.80 -12.10 7.17
CA MET A 145 -6.31 -11.89 8.52
C MET A 145 -5.45 -12.60 9.56
N VAL A 146 -4.94 -11.82 10.48
CA VAL A 146 -3.98 -12.30 11.50
C VAL A 146 -4.62 -13.18 12.57
N ASN A 147 -5.91 -12.99 12.84
CA ASN A 147 -6.64 -13.77 13.83
C ASN A 147 -6.73 -15.27 13.48
N MET A 148 -6.44 -15.65 12.22
CA MET A 148 -6.41 -17.04 11.75
C MET A 148 -5.01 -17.64 11.76
N LYS A 149 -3.99 -16.89 12.17
CA LYS A 149 -2.59 -17.30 12.13
C LYS A 149 -2.00 -17.32 13.52
N THR A 150 -1.21 -18.34 13.82
CA THR A 150 -0.28 -18.31 14.94
C THR A 150 0.77 -17.21 14.74
N PHE A 151 1.45 -16.82 15.79
CA PHE A 151 2.52 -15.82 15.70
C PHE A 151 3.63 -16.23 14.71
N ASP A 152 4.01 -17.50 14.70
CA ASP A 152 5.04 -18.03 13.79
C ASP A 152 4.59 -18.02 12.32
N GLU A 153 3.33 -18.38 12.06
CA GLU A 153 2.76 -18.31 10.72
C GLU A 153 2.66 -16.87 10.23
N PHE A 154 2.26 -15.95 11.10
CA PHE A 154 2.24 -14.52 10.79
C PHE A 154 3.64 -14.01 10.43
N LYS A 155 4.66 -14.34 11.24
CA LYS A 155 6.05 -13.95 10.98
C LYS A 155 6.53 -14.45 9.62
N LYS A 156 6.35 -15.75 9.34
CA LYS A 156 6.69 -16.36 8.04
C LYS A 156 5.96 -15.69 6.88
N HIS A 157 4.68 -15.36 7.06
CA HIS A 157 3.88 -14.66 6.05
C HIS A 157 4.44 -13.27 5.74
N VAL A 158 4.74 -12.46 6.75
CA VAL A 158 5.34 -11.13 6.58
C VAL A 158 6.69 -11.20 5.88
N GLU A 159 7.55 -12.15 6.28
CA GLU A 159 8.85 -12.35 5.65
C GLU A 159 8.71 -12.75 4.18
N LYS A 160 7.75 -13.63 3.86
CA LYS A 160 7.46 -14.01 2.47
C LYS A 160 6.97 -12.82 1.64
N MET A 161 6.07 -12.00 2.18
CA MET A 161 5.60 -10.78 1.52
C MET A 161 6.75 -9.80 1.26
N ASN A 162 7.57 -9.51 2.26
CA ASN A 162 8.70 -8.60 2.10
C ASN A 162 9.70 -9.10 1.05
N LYS A 163 9.97 -10.43 1.00
CA LYS A 163 10.79 -11.02 -0.05
C LYS A 163 10.17 -10.89 -1.44
N SER A 164 8.85 -11.02 -1.57
CA SER A 164 8.14 -10.82 -2.83
C SER A 164 8.25 -9.37 -3.30
N ILE A 165 8.00 -8.43 -2.40
CA ILE A 165 8.14 -6.99 -2.70
C ILE A 165 9.59 -6.65 -3.10
N GLN A 166 10.59 -7.24 -2.44
CA GLN A 166 11.99 -7.03 -2.79
C GLN A 166 12.35 -7.56 -4.19
N LYS A 167 11.65 -8.60 -4.67
CA LYS A 167 11.82 -9.08 -6.05
C LYS A 167 11.24 -8.11 -7.07
N ASP A 168 10.09 -7.49 -6.75
CA ASP A 168 9.46 -6.49 -7.61
C ASP A 168 10.30 -5.20 -7.68
N PHE A 169 10.97 -4.87 -6.57
CA PHE A 169 11.80 -3.66 -6.42
C PHE A 169 13.21 -4.03 -5.93
N PRO A 170 14.07 -4.57 -6.80
CA PRO A 170 15.41 -5.06 -6.39
C PRO A 170 16.33 -3.99 -5.81
N THR A 171 16.14 -2.74 -6.22
CA THR A 171 16.93 -1.58 -5.75
C THR A 171 16.35 -0.89 -4.52
N ALA A 172 15.19 -1.36 -4.02
CA ALA A 172 14.54 -0.75 -2.87
C ALA A 172 15.34 -0.98 -1.58
N GLU A 173 15.43 0.06 -0.78
CA GLU A 173 16.01 -0.05 0.55
C GLU A 173 14.97 -0.56 1.56
N VAL A 174 15.35 -1.54 2.38
CA VAL A 174 14.52 -2.11 3.44
C VAL A 174 14.79 -1.36 4.73
N LEU A 175 13.83 -0.58 5.20
CA LEU A 175 14.02 0.40 6.26
C LEU A 175 12.88 0.38 7.29
N THR A 176 13.17 0.79 8.51
CA THR A 176 12.17 1.12 9.53
C THR A 176 11.56 2.50 9.30
N ALA A 177 10.46 2.81 9.97
CA ALA A 177 9.79 4.11 9.86
C ALA A 177 10.74 5.28 10.23
N SER A 178 11.53 5.14 11.30
CA SER A 178 12.48 6.17 11.74
C SER A 178 13.59 6.42 10.72
N GLU A 179 14.09 5.36 10.07
CA GLU A 179 15.10 5.47 9.03
C GLU A 179 14.55 6.17 7.78
N ILE A 180 13.31 5.85 7.36
CA ILE A 180 12.64 6.52 6.24
C ILE A 180 12.42 8.00 6.54
N ILE A 181 11.89 8.35 7.73
CA ILE A 181 11.69 9.75 8.12
C ILE A 181 13.01 10.52 8.04
N LYS A 182 14.11 9.97 8.59
CA LYS A 182 15.42 10.59 8.54
C LYS A 182 15.87 10.86 7.11
N LYS A 183 15.74 9.89 6.20
CA LYS A 183 16.11 10.05 4.79
C LYS A 183 15.27 11.13 4.09
N LEU A 184 13.94 11.09 4.27
CA LEU A 184 13.04 12.06 3.65
C LEU A 184 13.27 13.49 4.17
N THR A 185 13.66 13.66 5.43
CA THR A 185 14.03 14.99 5.98
C THR A 185 15.28 15.55 5.32
N THR A 186 16.24 14.70 4.94
CA THR A 186 17.48 15.13 4.27
C THR A 186 17.24 15.53 2.82
N ILE A 187 16.29 14.89 2.15
CA ILE A 187 15.94 15.15 0.74
C ILE A 187 15.24 16.51 0.55
N ASN A 188 14.58 17.01 1.58
CA ASN A 188 13.82 18.27 1.53
C ASN A 188 14.64 19.52 1.93
N ARG A 189 15.91 19.36 2.18
CA ARG A 189 16.86 20.47 2.40
C ARG A 189 17.59 20.81 1.12
#